data_4e6948f9a2b796f546d70f97a8013de7
#
_entry.id   4e6948f9a2b796f546d70f97a8013de7
#
_cell.length_a   1.000
_cell.length_b   1.000
_cell.length_c   1.000
_cell.angle_alpha   90.00
_cell.angle_beta   90.00
_cell.angle_gamma   90.00
#
_symmetry.space_group_name_H-M   'P 1'
#
loop_
_entity.id
_entity.type
_entity.pdbx_description
1 polymer ?
#
loop_
_entity_poly.entity_id
_entity_poly.type
_entity_poly.pdbx_seq_one_letter_code
_entity_poly.pdbx_strand_id
1 'polypeptide(L)'
;MIETKNSFNKWDKEEIEEQLQNYVKWEKIYSDKKIVAILAETEGDEVWTWYGQSVIIDEKHKVHGQNKILSFKEYEDLCFGKVNDRIKVVDSIKQLNVMLHSDGINEHLRSQFVGTCLLALQNGLVYEDIKERPNPSTGKSMPKTEVVIKGIQQILEGLLAKSGSINRASKLAILNNKVLGDQDVTSLSYIELRTLLEYIDSNVVPYINNKNTAGQDLLNLFFTTFNKYVGKSDKNQAFTPDHICDFMCKAIGVSKNSRVLDPCCGSGAFLVRAMVDAMDDCDTEEEREKVKREQIYGIEYEDGAYGLSSTNMLIHSDGNSNIIQDSMFNKAKWIESNDINTVLMNPPYNATKKFCDPAYVKQWGKTKKEDPSKGIHFVEYIAKHVNPTAKMAVLLPMQAAIGTSNEIKDFKKKMLANYTLDAVFSLPNEMFYPGASAVACCMIFDLSQKHEKANRETFFGYFKDDKFIKRKGLGRVEQTDSQGNSFWAQTEEQWLNLYRNRKTVAGLSVTHKVTYNDEWLAEAYMETDYSKLNEKNFEQTIRDYYAYLIRNGVDTNA
;
A
#
# COMPACT_ATOMS: atom_id res chain seq x y z
N MET A 1 32.37 0.10 13.73
CA MET A 1 33.59 0.33 14.54
C MET A 1 34.45 -0.92 14.42
N ILE A 2 35.71 -0.79 14.07
CA ILE A 2 36.62 -1.93 13.90
C ILE A 2 37.87 -1.65 14.73
N GLU A 3 38.21 -2.59 15.60
CA GLU A 3 39.46 -2.64 16.35
C GLU A 3 40.24 -3.86 15.85
N THR A 4 41.56 -3.75 15.73
CA THR A 4 42.41 -4.84 15.26
C THR A 4 43.55 -5.11 16.26
N LYS A 5 43.85 -6.38 16.45
CA LYS A 5 44.99 -6.85 17.27
C LYS A 5 45.80 -7.88 16.48
N ASN A 6 47.10 -7.97 16.73
CA ASN A 6 47.97 -8.90 16.01
C ASN A 6 47.51 -10.36 16.19
N SER A 7 47.28 -10.76 17.43
CA SER A 7 46.75 -12.08 17.79
C SER A 7 46.05 -12.00 19.14
N PHE A 8 44.84 -12.58 19.27
CA PHE A 8 44.10 -12.54 20.51
C PHE A 8 44.75 -13.31 21.66
N ASN A 9 45.60 -14.29 21.34
CA ASN A 9 46.33 -15.06 22.35
C ASN A 9 47.46 -14.26 23.05
N LYS A 10 47.82 -13.09 22.53
CA LYS A 10 48.88 -12.22 23.08
C LYS A 10 48.34 -11.11 23.99
N TRP A 11 47.01 -10.99 24.11
CA TRP A 11 46.36 -9.90 24.84
C TRP A 11 45.42 -10.43 25.90
N ASP A 12 45.23 -9.65 26.97
CA ASP A 12 44.17 -9.95 27.93
C ASP A 12 42.81 -9.70 27.29
N LYS A 13 42.01 -10.74 27.26
CA LYS A 13 40.70 -10.71 26.61
C LYS A 13 39.76 -9.69 27.24
N GLU A 14 39.71 -9.59 28.57
CA GLU A 14 38.87 -8.63 29.28
C GLU A 14 39.29 -7.19 28.98
N GLU A 15 40.58 -6.90 28.87
CA GLU A 15 41.12 -5.58 28.54
C GLU A 15 40.71 -5.14 27.13
N ILE A 16 40.74 -6.05 26.14
CA ILE A 16 40.36 -5.76 24.76
C ILE A 16 38.85 -5.52 24.66
N GLU A 17 38.06 -6.35 25.32
CA GLU A 17 36.59 -6.21 25.34
C GLU A 17 36.17 -4.90 26.04
N GLU A 18 36.81 -4.54 27.15
CA GLU A 18 36.61 -3.27 27.83
C GLU A 18 36.97 -2.06 26.96
N GLN A 19 38.07 -2.11 26.26
CA GLN A 19 38.49 -1.06 25.34
C GLN A 19 37.43 -0.84 24.24
N LEU A 20 36.98 -1.92 23.58
CA LEU A 20 35.99 -1.85 22.54
C LEU A 20 34.63 -1.36 23.09
N GLN A 21 34.25 -1.79 24.30
CA GLN A 21 33.04 -1.33 24.99
C GLN A 21 33.08 0.18 25.28
N ASN A 22 34.27 0.72 25.63
CA ASN A 22 34.44 2.14 25.87
C ASN A 22 34.28 2.95 24.57
N TYR A 23 34.78 2.46 23.44
CA TYR A 23 34.54 3.08 22.13
C TYR A 23 33.06 3.08 21.77
N VAL A 24 32.33 1.98 21.99
CA VAL A 24 30.88 1.89 21.75
C VAL A 24 30.12 2.89 22.64
N LYS A 25 30.49 3.00 23.93
CA LYS A 25 29.86 3.97 24.85
C LYS A 25 30.11 5.41 24.38
N TRP A 26 31.32 5.70 23.94
CA TRP A 26 31.70 7.05 23.48
C TRP A 26 30.92 7.43 22.22
N GLU A 27 30.83 6.55 21.22
CA GLU A 27 30.09 6.79 19.98
C GLU A 27 28.60 6.98 20.23
N LYS A 28 28.00 6.26 21.17
CA LYS A 28 26.60 6.41 21.56
C LYS A 28 26.24 7.76 22.18
N ILE A 29 27.21 8.49 22.72
CA ILE A 29 27.00 9.85 23.25
C ILE A 29 26.73 10.84 22.11
N TYR A 30 27.31 10.60 20.94
CA TYR A 30 27.30 11.52 19.80
C TYR A 30 26.46 11.05 18.62
N SER A 31 25.96 9.81 18.66
CA SER A 31 25.25 9.23 17.52
C SER A 31 24.16 8.24 17.97
N ASP A 32 22.95 8.44 17.45
CA ASP A 32 21.81 7.48 17.60
C ASP A 32 21.89 6.32 16.60
N LYS A 33 22.98 6.23 15.82
CA LYS A 33 23.16 5.18 14.83
C LYS A 33 23.36 3.82 15.49
N LYS A 34 22.90 2.77 14.83
CA LYS A 34 23.23 1.40 15.21
C LYS A 34 24.72 1.16 15.03
N ILE A 35 25.34 0.49 15.98
CA ILE A 35 26.76 0.21 16.01
C ILE A 35 26.99 -1.28 15.79
N VAL A 36 27.90 -1.61 14.89
CA VAL A 36 28.56 -2.91 14.80
C VAL A 36 29.96 -2.75 15.38
N ALA A 37 30.26 -3.48 16.42
CA ALA A 37 31.61 -3.56 16.98
C ALA A 37 32.29 -4.81 16.45
N ILE A 38 33.46 -4.66 15.88
CA ILE A 38 34.24 -5.73 15.25
C ILE A 38 35.61 -5.72 15.88
N LEU A 39 36.07 -6.88 16.31
CA LEU A 39 37.44 -7.13 16.73
C LEU A 39 38.03 -8.19 15.80
N ALA A 40 39.13 -7.89 15.13
CA ALA A 40 39.76 -8.77 14.16
C ALA A 40 41.25 -8.99 14.42
N GLU A 41 41.71 -10.22 14.26
CA GLU A 41 43.14 -10.53 14.22
C GLU A 41 43.73 -10.10 12.88
N THR A 42 44.96 -9.55 12.91
CA THR A 42 45.72 -9.21 11.70
C THR A 42 46.71 -10.29 11.29
N GLU A 43 47.08 -11.18 12.20
CA GLU A 43 47.99 -12.32 11.98
C GLU A 43 47.27 -13.68 12.06
N GLY A 44 45.94 -13.68 12.28
CA GLY A 44 45.09 -14.86 12.40
C GLY A 44 43.81 -14.70 11.62
N ASP A 45 42.92 -15.70 11.74
CA ASP A 45 41.64 -15.77 11.04
C ASP A 45 40.43 -15.53 11.97
N GLU A 46 40.65 -15.06 13.19
CA GLU A 46 39.58 -14.82 14.11
C GLU A 46 39.01 -13.41 13.98
N VAL A 47 37.67 -13.34 13.84
CA VAL A 47 36.91 -12.09 13.84
C VAL A 47 35.73 -12.22 14.79
N TRP A 48 35.66 -11.35 15.77
CA TRP A 48 34.59 -11.27 16.73
C TRP A 48 33.70 -10.06 16.43
N THR A 49 32.39 -10.25 16.43
CA THR A 49 31.44 -9.21 16.08
C THR A 49 30.30 -9.15 17.10
N TRP A 50 29.97 -7.95 17.50
CA TRP A 50 28.81 -7.62 18.34
C TRP A 50 27.92 -6.60 17.64
N TYR A 51 26.61 -6.79 17.70
CA TYR A 51 25.65 -5.85 17.10
C TYR A 51 24.31 -5.85 17.88
N GLY A 52 23.52 -4.83 17.68
CA GLY A 52 22.17 -4.73 18.28
C GLY A 52 21.78 -3.30 18.65
N GLN A 53 20.63 -3.16 19.29
CA GLN A 53 20.20 -1.84 19.80
C GLN A 53 21.07 -1.39 20.98
N SER A 54 21.47 -2.32 21.84
CA SER A 54 22.42 -2.10 22.91
C SER A 54 23.59 -3.04 22.71
N VAL A 55 24.65 -2.54 22.10
CA VAL A 55 25.86 -3.36 21.90
C VAL A 55 26.54 -3.54 23.24
N ILE A 56 26.54 -4.78 23.73
CA ILE A 56 27.26 -5.21 24.94
C ILE A 56 28.40 -6.09 24.45
N ILE A 57 29.62 -5.70 24.76
CA ILE A 57 30.83 -6.42 24.38
C ILE A 57 31.11 -7.46 25.47
N ASP A 58 30.67 -8.68 25.24
CA ASP A 58 30.94 -9.84 26.08
C ASP A 58 30.87 -11.14 25.27
N GLU A 59 31.32 -12.25 25.86
CA GLU A 59 31.32 -13.56 25.23
C GLU A 59 29.90 -14.08 24.89
N LYS A 60 28.91 -13.71 25.69
CA LYS A 60 27.54 -14.20 25.53
C LYS A 60 26.85 -13.60 24.29
N HIS A 61 27.16 -12.34 23.96
CA HIS A 61 26.55 -11.61 22.85
C HIS A 61 27.42 -11.60 21.59
N LYS A 62 28.57 -12.30 21.63
CA LYS A 62 29.47 -12.43 20.50
C LYS A 62 28.86 -13.29 19.39
N VAL A 63 28.97 -12.85 18.15
CA VAL A 63 28.59 -13.65 16.99
C VAL A 63 29.69 -14.65 16.69
N HIS A 64 29.36 -15.93 16.76
CA HIS A 64 30.29 -17.02 16.52
C HIS A 64 30.39 -17.40 15.04
N GLY A 65 31.50 -18.03 14.65
CA GLY A 65 31.70 -18.64 13.34
C GLY A 65 32.15 -17.69 12.23
N GLN A 66 32.62 -16.49 12.58
CA GLN A 66 33.26 -15.60 11.61
C GLN A 66 34.77 -15.83 11.56
N ASN A 67 35.29 -16.03 10.36
CA ASN A 67 36.70 -16.20 10.10
C ASN A 67 37.24 -15.12 9.13
N LYS A 68 36.44 -14.09 8.86
CA LYS A 68 36.81 -12.96 8.01
C LYS A 68 35.95 -11.74 8.37
N ILE A 69 36.48 -10.57 8.08
CA ILE A 69 35.69 -9.33 8.08
C ILE A 69 34.68 -9.41 6.92
N LEU A 70 33.40 -9.25 7.23
CA LEU A 70 32.32 -9.26 6.26
C LEU A 70 32.28 -7.95 5.47
N SER A 71 31.60 -7.94 4.33
CA SER A 71 31.29 -6.71 3.60
C SER A 71 30.37 -5.80 4.41
N PHE A 72 30.35 -4.52 4.09
CA PHE A 72 29.44 -3.55 4.74
C PHE A 72 27.99 -4.02 4.67
N LYS A 73 27.57 -4.55 3.51
CA LYS A 73 26.21 -5.07 3.32
C LYS A 73 25.92 -6.28 4.22
N GLU A 74 26.85 -7.18 4.38
CA GLU A 74 26.67 -8.34 5.27
C GLU A 74 26.56 -7.89 6.74
N TYR A 75 27.31 -6.88 7.18
CA TYR A 75 27.15 -6.30 8.52
C TYR A 75 25.85 -5.50 8.66
N GLU A 76 25.42 -4.84 7.62
CA GLU A 76 24.11 -4.18 7.56
C GLU A 76 22.99 -5.22 7.74
N ASP A 77 23.07 -6.34 7.02
CA ASP A 77 22.14 -7.46 7.14
C ASP A 77 22.15 -8.10 8.55
N LEU A 78 23.29 -8.16 9.21
CA LEU A 78 23.39 -8.61 10.60
C LEU A 78 22.76 -7.62 11.58
N CYS A 79 22.93 -6.32 11.37
CA CYS A 79 22.38 -5.27 12.23
C CYS A 79 20.88 -5.09 12.11
N PHE A 80 20.36 -5.27 10.90
CA PHE A 80 18.98 -5.01 10.55
C PHE A 80 18.18 -6.28 10.27
N GLY A 81 18.82 -7.44 10.38
CA GLY A 81 18.30 -8.71 9.89
C GLY A 81 18.45 -8.83 8.38
N LYS A 82 17.84 -9.81 7.75
CA LYS A 82 17.75 -9.92 6.27
C LYS A 82 16.73 -8.92 5.78
N VAL A 83 17.16 -7.68 5.67
CA VAL A 83 16.31 -6.51 5.47
C VAL A 83 15.83 -6.46 4.02
N ASN A 84 14.51 -6.21 3.86
CA ASN A 84 13.87 -6.02 2.57
C ASN A 84 13.94 -7.25 1.64
N ASP A 85 13.76 -8.46 2.21
CA ASP A 85 13.68 -9.72 1.46
C ASP A 85 12.23 -9.99 1.01
N ARG A 86 11.92 -9.59 -0.22
CA ARG A 86 10.58 -9.72 -0.84
C ARG A 86 10.10 -11.19 -0.89
N ILE A 87 10.99 -12.13 -1.23
CA ILE A 87 10.62 -13.55 -1.38
C ILE A 87 10.22 -14.12 -0.02
N LYS A 88 11.03 -13.84 0.99
CA LYS A 88 10.79 -14.31 2.34
C LYS A 88 9.50 -13.75 2.93
N VAL A 89 9.24 -12.48 2.72
CA VAL A 89 8.00 -11.83 3.16
C VAL A 89 6.77 -12.46 2.51
N VAL A 90 6.79 -12.69 1.19
CA VAL A 90 5.67 -13.33 0.48
C VAL A 90 5.42 -14.77 0.93
N ASP A 91 6.47 -15.55 1.16
CA ASP A 91 6.33 -16.93 1.65
C ASP A 91 5.80 -16.97 3.09
N SER A 92 6.25 -16.04 3.94
CA SER A 92 5.77 -15.90 5.31
C SER A 92 4.28 -15.55 5.38
N ILE A 93 3.77 -14.76 4.43
CA ILE A 93 2.34 -14.41 4.37
C ILE A 93 1.46 -15.65 4.20
N LYS A 94 1.85 -16.57 3.31
CA LYS A 94 1.06 -17.79 3.05
C LYS A 94 0.97 -18.67 4.29
N GLN A 95 2.11 -18.90 4.93
CA GLN A 95 2.18 -19.72 6.13
C GLN A 95 1.39 -19.09 7.28
N LEU A 96 1.55 -17.78 7.49
CA LEU A 96 0.81 -17.06 8.54
C LEU A 96 -0.71 -17.13 8.32
N ASN A 97 -1.17 -17.00 7.07
CA ASN A 97 -2.59 -17.12 6.76
C ASN A 97 -3.15 -18.52 7.05
N VAL A 98 -2.35 -19.59 6.81
CA VAL A 98 -2.72 -20.97 7.18
C VAL A 98 -2.83 -21.11 8.71
N MET A 99 -1.88 -20.58 9.47
CA MET A 99 -1.90 -20.59 10.93
C MET A 99 -3.15 -19.89 11.49
N LEU A 100 -3.42 -18.65 11.02
CA LEU A 100 -4.59 -17.89 11.44
C LEU A 100 -5.92 -18.58 11.11
N HIS A 101 -5.95 -19.32 9.99
CA HIS A 101 -7.12 -20.11 9.63
C HIS A 101 -7.32 -21.30 10.56
N SER A 102 -6.24 -22.03 10.90
CA SER A 102 -6.30 -23.15 11.83
C SER A 102 -6.69 -22.74 13.25
N ASP A 103 -6.27 -21.55 13.67
CA ASP A 103 -6.58 -20.98 14.97
C ASP A 103 -7.95 -20.28 15.04
N GLY A 104 -8.75 -20.37 13.95
CA GLY A 104 -10.13 -19.90 13.91
C GLY A 104 -10.30 -18.39 13.69
N ILE A 105 -9.23 -17.64 13.39
CA ILE A 105 -9.33 -16.20 13.13
C ILE A 105 -10.06 -15.96 11.80
N ASN A 106 -11.14 -15.20 11.88
CA ASN A 106 -11.97 -14.83 10.72
C ASN A 106 -11.16 -14.06 9.66
N GLU A 107 -11.41 -14.36 8.38
CA GLU A 107 -10.70 -13.73 7.26
C GLU A 107 -10.66 -12.21 7.35
N HIS A 108 -11.79 -11.57 7.68
CA HIS A 108 -11.90 -10.11 7.77
C HIS A 108 -11.05 -9.47 8.87
N LEU A 109 -10.74 -10.24 9.91
CA LEU A 109 -9.99 -9.76 11.08
C LEU A 109 -8.48 -9.92 10.90
N ARG A 110 -8.05 -10.89 10.08
CA ARG A 110 -6.63 -11.30 9.99
C ARG A 110 -5.68 -10.15 9.71
N SER A 111 -5.97 -9.32 8.71
CA SER A 111 -5.09 -8.20 8.35
C SER A 111 -4.91 -7.19 9.47
N GLN A 112 -5.99 -6.81 10.12
CA GLN A 112 -5.95 -5.86 11.23
C GLN A 112 -5.25 -6.46 12.44
N PHE A 113 -5.52 -7.73 12.75
CA PHE A 113 -4.89 -8.44 13.86
C PHE A 113 -3.38 -8.58 13.64
N VAL A 114 -2.96 -9.06 12.47
CA VAL A 114 -1.53 -9.20 12.14
C VAL A 114 -0.82 -7.86 12.11
N GLY A 115 -1.45 -6.82 11.54
CA GLY A 115 -0.91 -5.47 11.56
C GLY A 115 -0.72 -4.92 12.97
N THR A 116 -1.68 -5.17 13.83
CA THR A 116 -1.63 -4.80 15.26
C THR A 116 -0.51 -5.52 15.99
N CYS A 117 -0.35 -6.83 15.76
CA CYS A 117 0.74 -7.64 16.32
C CYS A 117 2.11 -7.18 15.81
N LEU A 118 2.25 -6.97 14.49
CA LEU A 118 3.49 -6.50 13.87
C LEU A 118 3.93 -5.16 14.47
N LEU A 119 3.00 -4.21 14.58
CA LEU A 119 3.27 -2.90 15.19
C LEU A 119 3.72 -3.03 16.65
N ALA A 120 3.07 -3.89 17.42
CA ALA A 120 3.42 -4.11 18.81
C ALA A 120 4.81 -4.76 18.97
N LEU A 121 5.13 -5.76 18.12
CA LEU A 121 6.44 -6.43 18.11
C LEU A 121 7.57 -5.46 17.74
N GLN A 122 7.38 -4.64 16.72
CA GLN A 122 8.34 -3.60 16.33
C GLN A 122 8.59 -2.55 17.42
N ASN A 123 7.65 -2.42 18.37
CA ASN A 123 7.73 -1.47 19.47
C ASN A 123 7.96 -2.14 20.84
N GLY A 124 8.52 -3.35 20.86
CA GLY A 124 9.04 -4.00 22.06
C GLY A 124 8.00 -4.76 22.87
N LEU A 125 6.99 -5.35 22.23
CA LEU A 125 6.06 -6.25 22.90
C LEU A 125 6.80 -7.43 23.55
N VAL A 126 6.56 -7.63 24.86
CA VAL A 126 7.00 -8.83 25.57
C VAL A 126 5.86 -9.83 25.57
N TYR A 127 6.08 -11.01 24.99
CA TYR A 127 5.08 -12.07 24.84
C TYR A 127 5.57 -13.45 25.32
N GLU A 128 6.86 -13.57 25.67
CA GLU A 128 7.46 -14.77 26.24
C GLU A 128 7.49 -14.71 27.77
N ASP A 129 7.51 -15.86 28.41
CA ASP A 129 7.60 -16.02 29.88
C ASP A 129 6.60 -15.18 30.68
N ILE A 130 5.43 -14.96 30.10
CA ILE A 130 4.37 -14.16 30.72
C ILE A 130 3.83 -14.86 31.98
N LYS A 131 3.76 -14.11 33.06
CA LYS A 131 3.11 -14.52 34.32
C LYS A 131 1.71 -13.91 34.38
N GLU A 132 0.79 -14.67 34.99
CA GLU A 132 -0.52 -14.14 35.35
C GLU A 132 -0.37 -12.91 36.27
N ARG A 133 -1.20 -11.91 36.06
CA ARG A 133 -1.19 -10.66 36.86
C ARG A 133 -2.59 -10.37 37.39
N PRO A 134 -2.74 -9.78 38.58
CA PRO A 134 -4.05 -9.32 39.02
C PRO A 134 -4.60 -8.22 38.12
N ASN A 135 -5.88 -8.33 37.76
CA ASN A 135 -6.58 -7.27 37.02
C ASN A 135 -6.78 -6.07 37.95
N PRO A 136 -6.27 -4.87 37.62
CA PRO A 136 -6.35 -3.70 38.49
C PRO A 136 -7.78 -3.29 38.86
N SER A 137 -8.77 -3.58 37.99
CA SER A 137 -10.17 -3.20 38.22
C SER A 137 -10.96 -4.23 39.04
N THR A 138 -10.63 -5.51 38.93
CA THR A 138 -11.43 -6.59 39.54
C THR A 138 -10.69 -7.37 40.62
N GLY A 139 -9.37 -7.23 40.73
CA GLY A 139 -8.50 -7.98 41.65
C GLY A 139 -8.34 -9.46 41.28
N LYS A 140 -9.02 -9.98 40.25
CA LYS A 140 -8.89 -11.38 39.79
C LYS A 140 -7.63 -11.57 38.97
N SER A 141 -7.05 -12.79 38.98
CA SER A 141 -5.93 -13.13 38.10
C SER A 141 -6.35 -13.04 36.64
N MET A 142 -5.54 -12.36 35.84
CA MET A 142 -5.73 -12.30 34.39
C MET A 142 -5.01 -13.48 33.72
N PRO A 143 -5.68 -14.22 32.83
CA PRO A 143 -5.02 -15.20 31.97
C PRO A 143 -3.84 -14.61 31.21
N LYS A 144 -2.83 -15.42 30.90
CA LYS A 144 -1.64 -14.99 30.17
C LYS A 144 -1.98 -14.33 28.81
N THR A 145 -2.97 -14.88 28.09
CA THR A 145 -3.48 -14.29 26.82
C THR A 145 -3.94 -12.85 27.04
N GLU A 146 -4.75 -12.60 28.07
CA GLU A 146 -5.24 -11.24 28.37
C GLU A 146 -4.09 -10.28 28.73
N VAL A 147 -3.06 -10.78 29.42
CA VAL A 147 -1.86 -9.99 29.76
C VAL A 147 -1.13 -9.54 28.49
N VAL A 148 -0.96 -10.44 27.51
CA VAL A 148 -0.33 -10.12 26.21
C VAL A 148 -1.18 -9.13 25.43
N ILE A 149 -2.49 -9.36 25.31
CA ILE A 149 -3.43 -8.44 24.63
C ILE A 149 -3.36 -7.04 25.26
N LYS A 150 -3.34 -6.93 26.59
CA LYS A 150 -3.17 -5.63 27.26
C LYS A 150 -1.81 -4.99 26.98
N GLY A 151 -0.76 -5.78 26.85
CA GLY A 151 0.55 -5.29 26.43
C GLY A 151 0.50 -4.65 25.04
N ILE A 152 -0.17 -5.30 24.07
CA ILE A 152 -0.41 -4.75 22.74
C ILE A 152 -1.21 -3.45 22.84
N GLN A 153 -2.30 -3.42 23.59
CA GLN A 153 -3.13 -2.22 23.77
C GLN A 153 -2.33 -1.04 24.33
N GLN A 154 -1.50 -1.25 25.35
CA GLN A 154 -0.66 -0.20 25.94
C GLN A 154 0.35 0.38 24.95
N ILE A 155 0.96 -0.47 24.12
CA ILE A 155 1.88 -0.03 23.05
C ILE A 155 1.14 0.85 22.04
N LEU A 156 -0.03 0.42 21.56
CA LEU A 156 -0.86 1.19 20.62
C LEU A 156 -1.29 2.53 21.22
N GLU A 157 -1.69 2.55 22.48
CA GLU A 157 -2.02 3.79 23.21
C GLU A 157 -0.85 4.75 23.26
N GLY A 158 0.35 4.24 23.53
CA GLY A 158 1.59 5.01 23.56
C GLY A 158 1.96 5.58 22.20
N LEU A 159 1.82 4.80 21.12
CA LEU A 159 2.09 5.24 19.76
C LEU A 159 1.13 6.34 19.32
N LEU A 160 -0.17 6.15 19.51
CA LEU A 160 -1.18 7.14 19.18
C LEU A 160 -1.12 8.39 20.06
N ALA A 161 -0.57 8.29 21.27
CA ALA A 161 -0.34 9.45 22.14
C ALA A 161 0.79 10.33 21.64
N LYS A 162 1.89 9.72 21.19
CA LYS A 162 3.08 10.44 20.69
C LYS A 162 2.80 11.18 19.39
N SER A 163 1.94 10.62 18.55
CA SER A 163 1.69 11.15 17.21
C SER A 163 0.78 12.39 17.16
N GLY A 164 0.10 12.77 18.24
CA GLY A 164 -0.88 13.86 18.21
C GLY A 164 -2.13 13.59 17.36
N SER A 165 -2.43 12.30 17.13
CA SER A 165 -3.44 11.82 16.18
C SER A 165 -4.83 12.43 16.39
N ILE A 166 -5.40 12.95 15.30
CA ILE A 166 -6.81 13.31 15.22
C ILE A 166 -7.64 12.02 15.32
N ASN A 167 -8.75 12.06 16.07
CA ASN A 167 -9.61 10.89 16.30
C ASN A 167 -8.95 9.70 17.02
N ARG A 168 -7.93 9.97 17.85
CA ARG A 168 -7.24 8.96 18.65
C ARG A 168 -8.22 8.00 19.37
N ALA A 169 -9.26 8.54 20.01
CA ALA A 169 -10.24 7.74 20.73
C ALA A 169 -10.98 6.76 19.83
N SER A 170 -11.39 7.18 18.62
CA SER A 170 -12.04 6.30 17.63
C SER A 170 -11.10 5.21 17.13
N LYS A 171 -9.85 5.55 16.82
CA LYS A 171 -8.84 4.59 16.36
C LYS A 171 -8.56 3.52 17.42
N LEU A 172 -8.33 3.96 18.66
CA LEU A 172 -8.15 3.05 19.80
C LEU A 172 -9.38 2.18 20.06
N ALA A 173 -10.58 2.75 19.98
CA ALA A 173 -11.81 2.00 20.19
C ALA A 173 -11.97 0.87 19.15
N ILE A 174 -11.64 1.11 17.88
CA ILE A 174 -11.68 0.08 16.84
C ILE A 174 -10.61 -0.99 17.10
N LEU A 175 -9.36 -0.62 17.31
CA LEU A 175 -8.28 -1.57 17.55
C LEU A 175 -8.52 -2.40 18.81
N ASN A 176 -8.95 -1.77 19.90
CA ASN A 176 -9.16 -2.44 21.17
C ASN A 176 -10.45 -3.28 21.19
N ASN A 177 -11.55 -2.79 20.63
CA ASN A 177 -12.85 -3.47 20.77
C ASN A 177 -13.17 -4.40 19.60
N LYS A 178 -12.80 -4.01 18.37
CA LYS A 178 -13.15 -4.78 17.16
C LYS A 178 -12.03 -5.68 16.65
N VAL A 179 -10.78 -5.47 17.07
CA VAL A 179 -9.66 -6.32 16.70
C VAL A 179 -9.21 -7.15 17.90
N LEU A 180 -8.64 -6.51 18.90
CA LEU A 180 -8.10 -7.22 20.08
C LEU A 180 -9.18 -7.76 21.02
N GLY A 181 -10.35 -7.14 21.05
CA GLY A 181 -11.52 -7.57 21.81
C GLY A 181 -12.47 -8.50 21.06
N ASP A 182 -12.17 -8.82 19.79
CA ASP A 182 -12.96 -9.77 19.02
C ASP A 182 -12.93 -11.16 19.65
N GLN A 183 -14.03 -11.91 19.52
CA GLN A 183 -14.15 -13.23 20.13
C GLN A 183 -13.12 -14.20 19.58
N ASP A 184 -12.79 -14.14 18.30
CA ASP A 184 -11.79 -15.00 17.67
C ASP A 184 -10.41 -14.79 18.31
N VAL A 185 -10.04 -13.55 18.63
CA VAL A 185 -8.76 -13.20 19.27
C VAL A 185 -8.76 -13.51 20.77
N THR A 186 -9.84 -13.17 21.48
CA THR A 186 -9.93 -13.35 22.93
C THR A 186 -10.10 -14.82 23.33
N SER A 187 -10.55 -15.69 22.42
CA SER A 187 -10.65 -17.14 22.65
C SER A 187 -9.35 -17.90 22.38
N LEU A 188 -8.33 -17.27 21.79
CA LEU A 188 -7.02 -17.89 21.62
C LEU A 188 -6.43 -18.30 22.97
N SER A 189 -5.90 -19.51 23.04
CA SER A 189 -5.04 -19.91 24.15
C SER A 189 -3.75 -19.09 24.12
N TYR A 190 -3.07 -19.01 25.26
CA TYR A 190 -1.75 -18.35 25.33
C TYR A 190 -0.73 -18.99 24.38
N ILE A 191 -0.80 -20.32 24.19
CA ILE A 191 0.12 -21.05 23.31
C ILE A 191 -0.11 -20.65 21.86
N GLU A 192 -1.36 -20.60 21.40
CA GLU A 192 -1.72 -20.18 20.03
C GLU A 192 -1.29 -18.73 19.77
N LEU A 193 -1.66 -17.80 20.64
CA LEU A 193 -1.28 -16.38 20.51
C LEU A 193 0.25 -16.22 20.49
N ARG A 194 0.96 -16.90 21.41
CA ARG A 194 2.42 -16.88 21.46
C ARG A 194 3.03 -17.41 20.16
N THR A 195 2.55 -18.55 19.64
CA THR A 195 3.05 -19.16 18.40
C THR A 195 2.87 -18.23 17.20
N LEU A 196 1.73 -17.54 17.12
CA LEU A 196 1.48 -16.54 16.06
C LEU A 196 2.45 -15.35 16.18
N LEU A 197 2.64 -14.83 17.39
CA LEU A 197 3.57 -13.72 17.65
C LEU A 197 5.02 -14.11 17.35
N GLU A 198 5.46 -15.29 17.80
CA GLU A 198 6.79 -15.84 17.54
C GLU A 198 7.03 -16.03 16.04
N TYR A 199 6.00 -16.50 15.30
CA TYR A 199 6.10 -16.63 13.85
C TYR A 199 6.26 -15.27 13.17
N ILE A 200 5.47 -14.26 13.52
CA ILE A 200 5.57 -12.90 12.99
C ILE A 200 6.93 -12.28 13.31
N ASP A 201 7.36 -12.41 14.56
CA ASP A 201 8.63 -11.85 15.03
C ASP A 201 9.84 -12.47 14.33
N SER A 202 9.82 -13.78 14.08
CA SER A 202 10.94 -14.50 13.48
C SER A 202 10.95 -14.49 11.94
N ASN A 203 9.76 -14.42 11.30
CA ASN A 203 9.64 -14.62 9.85
C ASN A 203 9.13 -13.41 9.06
N VAL A 204 8.71 -12.34 9.74
CA VAL A 204 8.23 -11.11 9.11
C VAL A 204 9.05 -9.91 9.53
N VAL A 205 9.12 -9.64 10.83
CA VAL A 205 9.81 -8.46 11.39
C VAL A 205 11.25 -8.30 10.89
N PRO A 206 12.10 -9.37 10.86
CA PRO A 206 13.50 -9.23 10.44
C PRO A 206 13.68 -8.92 8.95
N TYR A 207 12.66 -9.15 8.14
CA TYR A 207 12.71 -8.98 6.68
C TYR A 207 12.06 -7.69 6.19
N ILE A 208 11.57 -6.87 7.09
CA ILE A 208 10.93 -5.58 6.78
C ILE A 208 11.60 -4.47 7.58
N ASN A 209 12.30 -3.56 6.88
CA ASN A 209 12.77 -2.32 7.46
C ASN A 209 11.93 -1.15 6.95
N ASN A 210 10.96 -0.71 7.72
CA ASN A 210 10.04 0.37 7.37
C ASN A 210 10.64 1.79 7.44
N LYS A 211 11.95 1.93 7.67
CA LYS A 211 12.63 3.24 7.78
C LYS A 211 13.08 3.82 6.44
N ASN A 212 13.01 3.06 5.38
CA ASN A 212 13.36 3.48 4.02
C ASN A 212 12.24 3.08 3.03
N THR A 213 12.25 3.65 1.83
CA THR A 213 11.24 3.41 0.79
C THR A 213 11.07 1.93 0.46
N ALA A 214 12.17 1.20 0.29
CA ALA A 214 12.12 -0.24 -0.01
C ALA A 214 11.42 -1.05 1.10
N GLY A 215 11.62 -0.68 2.36
CA GLY A 215 10.93 -1.29 3.50
C GLY A 215 9.46 -0.92 3.57
N GLN A 216 9.11 0.30 3.24
CA GLN A 216 7.73 0.75 3.14
C GLN A 216 6.99 0.00 2.02
N ASP A 217 7.63 -0.19 0.86
CA ASP A 217 7.09 -0.97 -0.24
C ASP A 217 6.86 -2.44 0.13
N LEU A 218 7.77 -3.05 0.90
CA LEU A 218 7.60 -4.42 1.39
C LEU A 218 6.48 -4.55 2.41
N LEU A 219 6.35 -3.58 3.27
CA LEU A 219 5.26 -3.54 4.25
C LEU A 219 3.91 -3.40 3.55
N ASN A 220 3.83 -2.54 2.55
CA ASN A 220 2.65 -2.40 1.72
C ASN A 220 2.35 -3.68 0.92
N LEU A 221 3.37 -4.31 0.33
CA LEU A 221 3.26 -5.62 -0.31
C LEU A 221 2.74 -6.68 0.64
N PHE A 222 3.22 -6.71 1.89
CA PHE A 222 2.73 -7.62 2.91
C PHE A 222 1.23 -7.47 3.09
N PHE A 223 0.74 -6.26 3.37
CA PHE A 223 -0.68 -6.03 3.62
C PHE A 223 -1.56 -6.21 2.38
N THR A 224 -1.13 -5.73 1.22
CA THR A 224 -1.89 -5.93 -0.03
C THR A 224 -1.99 -7.41 -0.42
N THR A 225 -0.93 -8.17 -0.21
CA THR A 225 -0.92 -9.62 -0.47
C THR A 225 -1.77 -10.36 0.57
N PHE A 226 -1.65 -10.00 1.84
CA PHE A 226 -2.44 -10.58 2.92
C PHE A 226 -3.94 -10.32 2.72
N ASN A 227 -4.32 -9.11 2.38
CA ASN A 227 -5.70 -8.73 2.09
C ASN A 227 -6.32 -9.47 0.89
N LYS A 228 -5.51 -9.90 -0.07
CA LYS A 228 -5.99 -10.76 -1.19
C LYS A 228 -6.55 -12.10 -0.72
N TYR A 229 -6.09 -12.64 0.39
CA TYR A 229 -6.60 -13.88 0.97
C TYR A 229 -7.89 -13.67 1.77
N VAL A 230 -8.15 -12.45 2.21
CA VAL A 230 -9.30 -12.05 3.02
C VAL A 230 -10.53 -11.70 2.17
N GLY A 231 -10.35 -11.32 0.93
CA GLY A 231 -11.33 -10.55 0.14
C GLY A 231 -12.37 -11.31 -0.66
N LYS A 232 -12.79 -12.54 -0.32
CA LYS A 232 -13.86 -13.23 -1.10
C LYS A 232 -15.30 -12.86 -0.71
N SER A 233 -15.52 -12.25 0.44
CA SER A 233 -16.87 -12.05 0.98
C SER A 233 -17.52 -10.72 0.58
N ASP A 234 -16.74 -9.69 0.26
CA ASP A 234 -17.30 -8.39 -0.12
C ASP A 234 -17.05 -8.10 -1.61
N LYS A 235 -18.07 -8.38 -2.43
CA LYS A 235 -18.02 -8.21 -3.89
C LYS A 235 -17.81 -6.77 -4.35
N ASN A 236 -17.83 -5.80 -3.44
CA ASN A 236 -17.78 -4.36 -3.72
C ASN A 236 -16.46 -3.69 -3.33
N GLN A 237 -15.54 -4.39 -2.64
CA GLN A 237 -14.24 -3.85 -2.26
C GLN A 237 -13.12 -4.50 -3.10
N ALA A 238 -12.67 -3.82 -4.13
CA ALA A 238 -11.49 -4.19 -4.89
C ALA A 238 -10.29 -3.37 -4.39
N PHE A 239 -9.30 -4.04 -3.81
CA PHE A 239 -8.05 -3.38 -3.42
C PHE A 239 -7.28 -2.93 -4.66
N THR A 240 -6.91 -1.67 -4.68
CA THR A 240 -6.07 -1.13 -5.77
C THR A 240 -4.66 -1.74 -5.66
N PRO A 241 -4.11 -2.32 -6.75
CA PRO A 241 -2.76 -2.84 -6.74
C PRO A 241 -1.73 -1.74 -6.47
N ASP A 242 -0.72 -2.04 -5.67
CA ASP A 242 0.30 -1.09 -5.24
C ASP A 242 1.01 -0.41 -6.40
N HIS A 243 1.44 -1.17 -7.41
CA HIS A 243 2.10 -0.64 -8.60
C HIS A 243 1.22 0.34 -9.42
N ILE A 244 -0.10 0.21 -9.33
CA ILE A 244 -1.03 1.17 -9.95
C ILE A 244 -1.18 2.43 -9.07
N CYS A 245 -1.15 2.26 -7.73
CA CYS A 245 -1.10 3.41 -6.82
C CYS A 245 0.17 4.23 -7.07
N ASP A 246 1.32 3.57 -7.21
CA ASP A 246 2.62 4.19 -7.52
C ASP A 246 2.58 4.94 -8.85
N PHE A 247 2.13 4.28 -9.92
CA PHE A 247 1.96 4.93 -11.22
C PHE A 247 1.07 6.18 -11.16
N MET A 248 -0.07 6.10 -10.45
CA MET A 248 -1.00 7.22 -10.35
C MET A 248 -0.41 8.38 -9.55
N CYS A 249 0.29 8.12 -8.46
CA CYS A 249 1.02 9.14 -7.69
C CYS A 249 2.04 9.88 -8.54
N LYS A 250 2.87 9.12 -9.28
CA LYS A 250 3.89 9.68 -10.18
C LYS A 250 3.29 10.42 -11.37
N ALA A 251 2.16 9.95 -11.90
CA ALA A 251 1.48 10.58 -13.05
C ALA A 251 0.95 11.98 -12.70
N ILE A 252 0.41 12.18 -11.51
CA ILE A 252 -0.07 13.52 -11.08
C ILE A 252 0.98 14.35 -10.34
N GLY A 253 2.17 13.77 -10.10
CA GLY A 253 3.31 14.46 -9.51
C GLY A 253 3.16 14.69 -8.00
N VAL A 254 2.81 13.63 -7.26
CA VAL A 254 2.84 13.68 -5.79
C VAL A 254 4.24 14.06 -5.32
N SER A 255 4.33 14.98 -4.37
CA SER A 255 5.58 15.54 -3.85
C SER A 255 5.40 16.01 -2.41
N LYS A 256 6.47 16.47 -1.77
CA LYS A 256 6.44 17.09 -0.43
C LYS A 256 5.50 18.30 -0.29
N ASN A 257 5.01 18.86 -1.41
CA ASN A 257 4.07 19.97 -1.43
C ASN A 257 2.61 19.53 -1.67
N SER A 258 2.38 18.24 -1.84
CA SER A 258 1.05 17.71 -2.09
C SER A 258 0.26 17.58 -0.79
N ARG A 259 -0.98 18.08 -0.79
CA ARG A 259 -1.99 17.81 0.23
C ARG A 259 -2.98 16.81 -0.38
N VAL A 260 -2.76 15.55 -0.07
CA VAL A 260 -3.40 14.42 -0.74
C VAL A 260 -4.68 14.02 -0.03
N LEU A 261 -5.75 13.83 -0.79
CA LEU A 261 -7.01 13.25 -0.31
C LEU A 261 -7.35 11.98 -1.08
N ASP A 262 -7.63 10.90 -0.35
CA ASP A 262 -8.42 9.77 -0.86
C ASP A 262 -9.79 9.77 -0.15
N PRO A 263 -10.87 10.17 -0.84
CA PRO A 263 -12.20 10.29 -0.22
C PRO A 263 -12.96 8.97 -0.10
N CYS A 264 -12.38 7.85 -0.56
CA CYS A 264 -12.90 6.48 -0.47
C CYS A 264 -11.74 5.52 -0.18
N CYS A 265 -10.97 5.79 0.89
CA CYS A 265 -9.61 5.27 1.01
C CYS A 265 -9.50 3.76 1.25
N GLY A 266 -10.59 3.06 1.57
CA GLY A 266 -10.57 1.62 1.74
C GLY A 266 -9.48 1.17 2.72
N SER A 267 -8.52 0.37 2.26
CA SER A 267 -7.35 -0.06 3.05
C SER A 267 -6.29 1.03 3.23
N GLY A 268 -6.41 2.18 2.58
CA GLY A 268 -5.41 3.25 2.62
C GLY A 268 -4.23 3.09 1.65
N ALA A 269 -4.35 2.24 0.62
CA ALA A 269 -3.25 1.96 -0.31
C ALA A 269 -2.72 3.23 -1.00
N PHE A 270 -3.60 4.09 -1.52
CA PHE A 270 -3.20 5.39 -2.08
C PHE A 270 -2.56 6.31 -1.04
N LEU A 271 -3.07 6.32 0.19
CA LEU A 271 -2.55 7.19 1.24
C LEU A 271 -1.13 6.80 1.63
N VAL A 272 -0.87 5.49 1.80
CA VAL A 272 0.47 4.96 2.07
C VAL A 272 1.41 5.30 0.92
N ARG A 273 1.02 5.02 -0.33
CA ARG A 273 1.89 5.28 -1.48
C ARG A 273 2.20 6.77 -1.62
N ALA A 274 1.19 7.62 -1.56
CA ALA A 274 1.38 9.07 -1.64
C ALA A 274 2.26 9.63 -0.50
N MET A 275 2.13 9.08 0.71
CA MET A 275 2.99 9.45 1.83
C MET A 275 4.44 9.06 1.56
N VAL A 276 4.69 7.84 1.07
CA VAL A 276 6.05 7.37 0.75
C VAL A 276 6.68 8.23 -0.32
N ASP A 277 5.98 8.50 -1.44
CA ASP A 277 6.48 9.34 -2.52
C ASP A 277 6.77 10.79 -2.08
N ALA A 278 5.86 11.36 -1.26
CA ALA A 278 6.06 12.70 -0.71
C ALA A 278 7.25 12.77 0.27
N MET A 279 7.46 11.72 1.08
CA MET A 279 8.61 11.66 2.01
C MET A 279 9.93 11.46 1.28
N ASP A 280 9.95 10.75 0.16
CA ASP A 280 11.15 10.58 -0.66
C ASP A 280 11.62 11.90 -1.30
N ASP A 281 10.69 12.82 -1.56
CA ASP A 281 10.98 14.17 -2.06
C ASP A 281 11.45 15.13 -0.95
N CYS A 282 11.43 14.71 0.34
CA CYS A 282 11.84 15.53 1.48
C CYS A 282 13.35 15.52 1.71
N ASP A 283 13.92 16.69 1.95
CA ASP A 283 15.34 16.86 2.27
C ASP A 283 15.63 16.70 3.77
N THR A 284 14.64 16.99 4.63
CA THR A 284 14.80 17.02 6.10
C THR A 284 13.76 16.15 6.81
N GLU A 285 14.08 15.74 8.04
CA GLU A 285 13.14 15.01 8.88
C GLU A 285 11.92 15.86 9.28
N GLU A 286 12.10 17.18 9.43
CA GLU A 286 11.00 18.10 9.71
C GLU A 286 9.97 18.12 8.56
N GLU A 287 10.44 18.13 7.31
CA GLU A 287 9.57 18.03 6.14
C GLU A 287 8.82 16.69 6.12
N ARG A 288 9.50 15.56 6.43
CA ARG A 288 8.86 14.23 6.52
C ARG A 288 7.76 14.19 7.58
N GLU A 289 8.04 14.72 8.76
CA GLU A 289 7.04 14.80 9.83
C GLU A 289 5.86 15.71 9.46
N LYS A 290 6.10 16.79 8.70
CA LYS A 290 5.03 17.64 8.17
C LYS A 290 4.16 16.90 7.15
N VAL A 291 4.77 16.13 6.24
CA VAL A 291 4.02 15.28 5.28
C VAL A 291 3.06 14.36 6.03
N LYS A 292 3.56 13.60 7.00
CA LYS A 292 2.76 12.68 7.81
C LYS A 292 1.63 13.39 8.55
N ARG A 293 1.93 14.51 9.21
CA ARG A 293 0.98 15.18 10.10
C ARG A 293 -0.06 16.03 9.38
N GLU A 294 0.28 16.65 8.24
CA GLU A 294 -0.50 17.75 7.67
C GLU A 294 -0.89 17.57 6.21
N GLN A 295 -0.46 16.47 5.54
CA GLN A 295 -0.58 16.41 4.09
C GLN A 295 -1.32 15.18 3.56
N ILE A 296 -1.59 14.19 4.41
CA ILE A 296 -2.26 12.94 3.99
C ILE A 296 -3.64 12.87 4.65
N TYR A 297 -4.69 12.82 3.84
CA TYR A 297 -6.09 12.86 4.26
C TYR A 297 -6.88 11.71 3.65
N GLY A 298 -7.74 11.08 4.46
CA GLY A 298 -8.59 9.98 4.02
C GLY A 298 -10.01 10.08 4.57
N ILE A 299 -10.97 9.61 3.80
CA ILE A 299 -12.34 9.40 4.26
C ILE A 299 -12.72 7.97 3.94
N GLU A 300 -13.26 7.24 4.93
CA GLU A 300 -13.77 5.90 4.75
C GLU A 300 -15.10 5.74 5.49
N TYR A 301 -16.08 5.15 4.82
CA TYR A 301 -17.42 4.98 5.36
C TYR A 301 -17.55 3.69 6.17
N GLU A 302 -16.99 2.59 5.70
CA GLU A 302 -17.15 1.27 6.29
C GLU A 302 -16.20 1.07 7.48
N ASP A 303 -16.74 0.60 8.61
CA ASP A 303 -16.00 0.39 9.87
C ASP A 303 -14.74 -0.47 9.70
N GLY A 304 -14.88 -1.59 8.98
CA GLY A 304 -13.77 -2.54 8.78
C GLY A 304 -12.65 -1.94 7.95
N ALA A 305 -12.97 -1.27 6.84
CA ALA A 305 -12.01 -0.62 5.98
C ALA A 305 -11.35 0.59 6.67
N TYR A 306 -12.09 1.36 7.46
CA TYR A 306 -11.53 2.45 8.28
C TYR A 306 -10.51 1.92 9.32
N GLY A 307 -10.83 0.81 10.00
CA GLY A 307 -9.89 0.17 10.91
C GLY A 307 -8.63 -0.31 10.20
N LEU A 308 -8.79 -0.89 9.01
CA LEU A 308 -7.67 -1.37 8.19
C LEU A 308 -6.79 -0.22 7.70
N SER A 309 -7.37 0.85 7.16
CA SER A 309 -6.59 2.03 6.73
C SER A 309 -5.86 2.70 7.90
N SER A 310 -6.52 2.81 9.05
CA SER A 310 -5.90 3.37 10.27
C SER A 310 -4.72 2.53 10.74
N THR A 311 -4.86 1.20 10.75
CA THR A 311 -3.76 0.27 11.11
C THR A 311 -2.63 0.35 10.08
N ASN A 312 -2.95 0.38 8.80
CA ASN A 312 -1.98 0.45 7.72
C ASN A 312 -1.12 1.72 7.81
N MET A 313 -1.75 2.87 8.02
CA MET A 313 -1.03 4.13 8.21
C MET A 313 -0.15 4.13 9.47
N LEU A 314 -0.64 3.57 10.58
CA LEU A 314 0.14 3.43 11.82
C LEU A 314 1.40 2.58 11.62
N ILE A 315 1.30 1.48 10.89
CA ILE A 315 2.42 0.58 10.60
C ILE A 315 3.49 1.29 9.77
N HIS A 316 3.08 2.14 8.85
CA HIS A 316 3.97 2.99 8.06
C HIS A 316 4.48 4.22 8.85
N SER A 317 4.38 4.18 10.18
CA SER A 317 4.86 5.23 11.10
C SER A 317 4.12 6.56 10.95
N ASP A 318 2.93 6.56 10.34
CA ASP A 318 2.02 7.70 10.35
C ASP A 318 0.96 7.53 11.44
N GLY A 319 1.33 7.77 12.68
CA GLY A 319 0.39 7.80 13.80
C GLY A 319 -0.60 8.98 13.75
N ASN A 320 -0.41 9.91 12.82
CA ASN A 320 -1.13 11.18 12.75
C ASN A 320 -2.12 11.28 11.60
N SER A 321 -2.34 10.17 10.89
CA SER A 321 -3.17 10.16 9.68
C SER A 321 -4.52 10.88 9.89
N ASN A 322 -4.79 11.84 9.01
CA ASN A 322 -6.05 12.58 8.98
C ASN A 322 -7.14 11.74 8.30
N ILE A 323 -7.35 10.50 8.78
CA ILE A 323 -8.41 9.63 8.29
C ILE A 323 -9.63 9.79 9.18
N ILE A 324 -10.78 10.05 8.58
CA ILE A 324 -12.06 10.16 9.25
C ILE A 324 -13.03 9.10 8.77
N GLN A 325 -13.83 8.59 9.71
CA GLN A 325 -14.88 7.63 9.42
C GLN A 325 -16.18 8.37 9.16
N ASP A 326 -16.55 8.52 7.90
CA ASP A 326 -17.83 9.11 7.49
C ASP A 326 -18.06 8.92 5.97
N SER A 327 -19.21 9.33 5.49
CA SER A 327 -19.42 9.53 4.05
C SER A 327 -18.76 10.83 3.59
N MET A 328 -18.04 10.79 2.46
CA MET A 328 -17.46 11.99 1.85
C MET A 328 -18.50 13.09 1.60
N PHE A 329 -19.75 12.73 1.32
CA PHE A 329 -20.85 13.65 1.07
C PHE A 329 -21.28 14.45 2.31
N ASN A 330 -20.85 14.05 3.50
CA ASN A 330 -21.08 14.76 4.76
C ASN A 330 -19.91 15.68 5.15
N LYS A 331 -18.80 15.65 4.39
CA LYS A 331 -17.52 16.27 4.79
C LYS A 331 -17.06 17.43 3.90
N ALA A 332 -17.95 18.02 3.10
CA ALA A 332 -17.63 19.14 2.23
C ALA A 332 -16.78 20.23 2.92
N LYS A 333 -17.26 20.74 4.06
CA LYS A 333 -16.55 21.78 4.82
C LYS A 333 -15.18 21.36 5.33
N TRP A 334 -15.04 20.09 5.74
CA TRP A 334 -13.78 19.56 6.19
C TRP A 334 -12.79 19.44 5.02
N ILE A 335 -13.24 18.98 3.85
CA ILE A 335 -12.43 18.91 2.64
C ILE A 335 -11.96 20.32 2.25
N GLU A 336 -12.86 21.29 2.18
CA GLU A 336 -12.57 22.68 1.84
C GLU A 336 -11.57 23.34 2.82
N SER A 337 -11.67 23.01 4.13
CA SER A 337 -10.78 23.59 5.15
C SER A 337 -9.35 23.03 5.12
N ASN A 338 -9.09 21.93 4.41
CA ASN A 338 -7.79 21.29 4.35
C ASN A 338 -6.98 21.64 3.09
N ASP A 339 -7.48 22.51 2.23
CA ASP A 339 -6.78 23.01 1.03
C ASP A 339 -6.15 21.91 0.18
N ILE A 340 -6.92 20.85 -0.10
CA ILE A 340 -6.49 19.68 -0.85
C ILE A 340 -6.13 20.05 -2.28
N ASN A 341 -4.90 19.80 -2.71
CA ASN A 341 -4.43 20.09 -4.05
C ASN A 341 -4.15 18.82 -4.91
N THR A 342 -4.31 17.64 -4.31
CA THR A 342 -4.04 16.36 -4.97
C THR A 342 -5.09 15.34 -4.53
N VAL A 343 -5.77 14.71 -5.49
CA VAL A 343 -6.78 13.66 -5.20
C VAL A 343 -6.40 12.37 -5.89
N LEU A 344 -6.38 11.29 -5.11
CA LEU A 344 -6.25 9.92 -5.58
C LEU A 344 -7.50 9.16 -5.15
N MET A 345 -8.18 8.48 -6.07
CA MET A 345 -9.46 7.88 -5.72
C MET A 345 -9.78 6.63 -6.53
N ASN A 346 -10.29 5.61 -5.85
CA ASN A 346 -10.95 4.46 -6.47
C ASN A 346 -12.36 4.31 -5.85
N PRO A 347 -13.37 5.04 -6.38
CA PRO A 347 -14.71 5.04 -5.79
C PRO A 347 -15.44 3.72 -6.04
N PRO A 348 -16.50 3.40 -5.27
CA PRO A 348 -17.27 2.20 -5.50
C PRO A 348 -18.06 2.26 -6.82
N TYR A 349 -17.77 1.35 -7.77
CA TYR A 349 -18.30 1.37 -9.14
C TYR A 349 -19.82 1.11 -9.24
N ASN A 350 -20.33 0.28 -8.35
CA ASN A 350 -21.75 -0.08 -8.29
C ASN A 350 -22.33 0.33 -6.92
N ALA A 351 -22.04 1.56 -6.49
CA ALA A 351 -22.50 2.09 -5.23
C ALA A 351 -24.03 1.97 -5.11
N THR A 352 -24.51 1.41 -4.02
CA THR A 352 -25.94 1.41 -3.71
C THR A 352 -26.35 2.77 -3.14
N LYS A 353 -27.65 3.02 -3.06
CA LYS A 353 -28.21 4.32 -2.62
C LYS A 353 -27.63 4.84 -1.30
N LYS A 354 -27.26 3.95 -0.36
CA LYS A 354 -26.71 4.32 0.96
C LYS A 354 -25.31 4.97 0.88
N PHE A 355 -24.56 4.69 -0.20
CA PHE A 355 -23.21 5.19 -0.40
C PHE A 355 -23.13 6.43 -1.29
N CYS A 356 -24.24 6.87 -1.87
CA CYS A 356 -24.31 8.02 -2.77
C CYS A 356 -24.90 9.25 -2.08
N ASP A 357 -24.67 10.44 -2.65
CA ASP A 357 -25.30 11.67 -2.20
C ASP A 357 -26.82 11.55 -2.20
N PRO A 358 -27.50 11.79 -1.07
CA PRO A 358 -28.96 11.72 -0.98
C PRO A 358 -29.68 12.62 -1.97
N ALA A 359 -29.13 13.78 -2.34
CA ALA A 359 -29.72 14.69 -3.33
C ALA A 359 -29.64 14.11 -4.75
N TYR A 360 -28.56 13.44 -5.09
CA TYR A 360 -28.41 12.72 -6.34
C TYR A 360 -29.31 11.47 -6.41
N VAL A 361 -29.39 10.70 -5.33
CA VAL A 361 -30.23 9.50 -5.25
C VAL A 361 -31.74 9.83 -5.49
N LYS A 362 -32.21 10.99 -5.07
CA LYS A 362 -33.60 11.44 -5.34
C LYS A 362 -33.90 11.58 -6.83
N GLN A 363 -32.86 11.74 -7.67
CA GLN A 363 -33.01 11.86 -9.12
C GLN A 363 -33.04 10.51 -9.85
N TRP A 364 -32.75 9.40 -9.11
CA TRP A 364 -32.72 8.08 -9.72
C TRP A 364 -34.13 7.60 -10.09
N GLY A 365 -34.22 6.93 -11.23
CA GLY A 365 -35.41 6.20 -11.61
C GLY A 365 -35.75 5.09 -10.58
N LYS A 366 -37.04 4.79 -10.40
CA LYS A 366 -37.54 3.84 -9.38
C LYS A 366 -36.85 2.45 -9.46
N THR A 367 -36.44 2.03 -10.63
CA THR A 367 -35.82 0.72 -10.89
C THR A 367 -34.30 0.68 -10.65
N LYS A 368 -33.63 1.83 -10.53
CA LYS A 368 -32.21 1.92 -10.34
C LYS A 368 -31.83 1.51 -8.91
N LYS A 369 -31.00 0.47 -8.78
CA LYS A 369 -30.49 -0.05 -7.50
C LYS A 369 -29.07 0.41 -7.21
N GLU A 370 -28.30 0.66 -8.26
CA GLU A 370 -26.88 1.03 -8.25
C GLU A 370 -26.66 2.36 -8.94
N ASP A 371 -25.52 3.02 -8.66
CA ASP A 371 -25.15 4.31 -9.25
C ASP A 371 -25.14 4.26 -10.79
N PRO A 372 -26.06 4.99 -11.45
CA PRO A 372 -26.12 5.01 -12.90
C PRO A 372 -24.97 5.78 -13.56
N SER A 373 -24.25 6.62 -12.81
CA SER A 373 -23.07 7.36 -13.30
C SER A 373 -21.79 6.54 -13.30
N LYS A 374 -21.82 5.32 -12.70
CA LYS A 374 -20.65 4.45 -12.59
C LYS A 374 -19.45 5.11 -11.91
N GLY A 375 -19.71 5.85 -10.85
CA GLY A 375 -18.68 6.49 -10.02
C GLY A 375 -18.33 7.92 -10.39
N ILE A 376 -18.69 8.44 -11.58
CA ILE A 376 -18.36 9.83 -11.97
C ILE A 376 -19.00 10.86 -11.02
N HIS A 377 -20.15 10.56 -10.45
CA HIS A 377 -20.78 11.36 -9.42
C HIS A 377 -19.87 11.66 -8.20
N PHE A 378 -19.11 10.66 -7.74
CA PHE A 378 -18.14 10.85 -6.66
C PHE A 378 -17.02 11.82 -7.07
N VAL A 379 -16.54 11.66 -8.31
CA VAL A 379 -15.47 12.51 -8.89
C VAL A 379 -15.96 13.96 -8.97
N GLU A 380 -17.14 14.19 -9.51
CA GLU A 380 -17.73 15.52 -9.68
C GLU A 380 -17.98 16.20 -8.32
N TYR A 381 -18.42 15.44 -7.32
CA TYR A 381 -18.59 15.98 -5.97
C TYR A 381 -17.28 16.45 -5.36
N ILE A 382 -16.24 15.62 -5.39
CA ILE A 382 -14.92 15.98 -4.84
C ILE A 382 -14.31 17.15 -5.59
N ALA A 383 -14.39 17.18 -6.92
CA ALA A 383 -13.84 18.27 -7.72
C ALA A 383 -14.38 19.66 -7.34
N LYS A 384 -15.59 19.73 -6.76
CA LYS A 384 -16.20 20.98 -6.29
C LYS A 384 -15.69 21.47 -4.94
N HIS A 385 -15.13 20.58 -4.12
CA HIS A 385 -14.81 20.85 -2.72
C HIS A 385 -13.31 20.85 -2.41
N VAL A 386 -12.46 20.58 -3.39
CA VAL A 386 -11.00 20.67 -3.26
C VAL A 386 -10.48 21.99 -3.83
N ASN A 387 -9.18 22.26 -3.66
CA ASN A 387 -8.54 23.45 -4.21
C ASN A 387 -8.84 23.56 -5.72
N PRO A 388 -9.22 24.75 -6.23
CA PRO A 388 -9.54 24.94 -7.64
C PRO A 388 -8.39 24.63 -8.62
N THR A 389 -7.16 24.52 -8.13
CA THR A 389 -5.97 24.15 -8.93
C THR A 389 -5.55 22.70 -8.72
N ALA A 390 -6.35 21.90 -8.03
CA ALA A 390 -6.03 20.53 -7.71
C ALA A 390 -5.91 19.66 -8.96
N LYS A 391 -5.10 18.61 -8.85
CA LYS A 391 -5.07 17.50 -9.80
C LYS A 391 -5.73 16.27 -9.21
N MET A 392 -6.46 15.55 -10.02
CA MET A 392 -7.15 14.33 -9.61
C MET A 392 -6.78 13.18 -10.52
N ALA A 393 -6.34 12.04 -9.96
CA ALA A 393 -6.24 10.77 -10.66
C ALA A 393 -7.25 9.79 -10.06
N VAL A 394 -8.16 9.31 -10.90
CA VAL A 394 -9.29 8.51 -10.46
C VAL A 394 -9.40 7.22 -11.26
N LEU A 395 -9.60 6.10 -10.56
CA LEU A 395 -9.94 4.83 -11.18
C LEU A 395 -11.46 4.73 -11.35
N LEU A 396 -11.91 4.51 -12.56
CA LEU A 396 -13.31 4.32 -12.88
C LEU A 396 -13.48 3.06 -13.74
N PRO A 397 -14.65 2.39 -13.71
CA PRO A 397 -14.90 1.31 -14.64
C PRO A 397 -14.94 1.85 -16.07
N MET A 398 -14.48 1.07 -17.05
CA MET A 398 -14.52 1.48 -18.46
C MET A 398 -15.92 1.94 -18.90
N GLN A 399 -16.96 1.43 -18.28
CA GLN A 399 -18.35 1.89 -18.53
C GLN A 399 -18.54 3.39 -18.28
N ALA A 400 -17.82 4.00 -17.37
CA ALA A 400 -17.83 5.45 -17.13
C ALA A 400 -17.24 6.22 -18.33
N ALA A 401 -16.26 5.63 -18.99
CA ALA A 401 -15.61 6.23 -20.16
C ALA A 401 -16.42 6.08 -21.46
N ILE A 402 -17.00 4.88 -21.70
CA ILE A 402 -17.70 4.57 -22.97
C ILE A 402 -19.23 4.65 -22.87
N GLY A 403 -19.78 4.80 -21.65
CA GLY A 403 -21.22 4.77 -21.43
C GLY A 403 -21.95 5.89 -22.17
N THR A 404 -23.09 5.51 -22.77
CA THR A 404 -23.93 6.39 -23.58
C THR A 404 -25.21 6.82 -22.86
N SER A 405 -25.41 6.39 -21.60
CA SER A 405 -26.57 6.79 -20.81
C SER A 405 -26.57 8.29 -20.55
N ASN A 406 -27.78 8.85 -20.40
CA ASN A 406 -27.91 10.29 -20.13
C ASN A 406 -27.19 10.70 -18.84
N GLU A 407 -27.23 9.86 -17.82
CA GLU A 407 -26.58 10.12 -16.54
C GLU A 407 -25.06 10.24 -16.70
N ILE A 408 -24.42 9.33 -17.44
CA ILE A 408 -22.98 9.39 -17.71
C ILE A 408 -22.65 10.63 -18.54
N LYS A 409 -23.42 10.90 -19.62
CA LYS A 409 -23.19 12.07 -20.47
C LYS A 409 -23.37 13.38 -19.69
N ASP A 410 -24.35 13.49 -18.82
CA ASP A 410 -24.57 14.68 -17.99
C ASP A 410 -23.39 14.94 -17.05
N PHE A 411 -22.85 13.91 -16.42
CA PHE A 411 -21.66 14.07 -15.59
C PHE A 411 -20.39 14.37 -16.39
N LYS A 412 -20.17 13.71 -17.54
CA LYS A 412 -19.10 14.06 -18.47
C LYS A 412 -19.17 15.53 -18.90
N LYS A 413 -20.38 15.99 -19.25
CA LYS A 413 -20.62 17.39 -19.62
C LYS A 413 -20.29 18.35 -18.47
N LYS A 414 -20.72 18.05 -17.24
CA LYS A 414 -20.41 18.86 -16.06
C LYS A 414 -18.90 18.91 -15.81
N MET A 415 -18.22 17.78 -15.93
CA MET A 415 -16.77 17.70 -15.74
C MET A 415 -16.04 18.57 -16.76
N LEU A 416 -16.29 18.42 -18.05
CA LEU A 416 -15.62 19.22 -19.09
C LEU A 416 -15.99 20.70 -19.08
N ALA A 417 -17.22 21.04 -18.63
CA ALA A 417 -17.65 22.43 -18.51
C ALA A 417 -16.89 23.21 -17.41
N ASN A 418 -16.30 22.51 -16.44
CA ASN A 418 -15.60 23.12 -15.32
C ASN A 418 -14.12 22.79 -15.25
N TYR A 419 -13.70 21.60 -15.73
CA TYR A 419 -12.36 21.04 -15.52
C TYR A 419 -11.80 20.46 -16.84
N THR A 420 -10.50 20.29 -16.88
CA THR A 420 -9.81 19.68 -18.04
C THR A 420 -9.64 18.17 -17.80
N LEU A 421 -10.12 17.35 -18.74
CA LEU A 421 -9.72 15.95 -18.85
C LEU A 421 -8.34 15.91 -19.47
N ASP A 422 -7.31 15.72 -18.65
CA ASP A 422 -5.93 15.79 -19.07
C ASP A 422 -5.44 14.49 -19.71
N ALA A 423 -5.75 13.36 -19.11
CA ALA A 423 -5.39 12.04 -19.63
C ALA A 423 -6.39 10.96 -19.26
N VAL A 424 -6.42 9.89 -20.07
CA VAL A 424 -7.11 8.64 -19.77
C VAL A 424 -6.21 7.46 -20.12
N PHE A 425 -6.05 6.53 -19.17
CA PHE A 425 -5.27 5.31 -19.36
C PHE A 425 -6.18 4.09 -19.31
N SER A 426 -6.22 3.32 -20.40
CA SER A 426 -6.84 1.99 -20.41
C SER A 426 -5.91 1.01 -19.71
N LEU A 427 -6.32 0.50 -18.54
CA LEU A 427 -5.50 -0.35 -17.67
C LEU A 427 -5.74 -1.85 -17.93
N PRO A 428 -4.91 -2.76 -17.38
CA PRO A 428 -5.05 -4.19 -17.58
C PRO A 428 -6.43 -4.74 -17.19
N ASN A 429 -6.99 -5.61 -18.01
CA ASN A 429 -8.35 -6.13 -17.81
C ASN A 429 -8.52 -6.89 -16.49
N GLU A 430 -7.48 -7.56 -16.01
CA GLU A 430 -7.48 -8.36 -14.77
C GLU A 430 -6.78 -7.64 -13.60
N MET A 431 -6.71 -6.31 -13.64
CA MET A 431 -5.96 -5.51 -12.67
C MET A 431 -6.34 -5.83 -11.21
N PHE A 432 -7.62 -6.04 -10.94
CA PHE A 432 -8.13 -6.33 -9.60
C PHE A 432 -8.20 -7.83 -9.25
N TYR A 433 -7.68 -8.72 -10.11
CA TYR A 433 -7.70 -10.14 -9.81
C TYR A 433 -6.85 -10.46 -8.56
N PRO A 434 -7.33 -11.30 -7.61
CA PRO A 434 -8.56 -12.10 -7.63
C PRO A 434 -9.81 -11.39 -7.03
N GLY A 435 -9.70 -10.16 -6.54
CA GLY A 435 -10.74 -9.49 -5.79
C GLY A 435 -11.97 -9.09 -6.63
N ALA A 436 -11.77 -8.57 -7.83
CA ALA A 436 -12.86 -8.17 -8.72
C ALA A 436 -12.54 -8.43 -10.20
N SER A 437 -13.58 -8.54 -11.02
CA SER A 437 -13.48 -8.68 -12.48
C SER A 437 -13.73 -7.38 -13.24
N ALA A 438 -13.87 -6.25 -12.56
CA ALA A 438 -14.10 -4.97 -13.19
C ALA A 438 -12.90 -4.53 -14.02
N VAL A 439 -13.15 -4.14 -15.28
CA VAL A 439 -12.15 -3.50 -16.13
C VAL A 439 -12.20 -2.01 -15.88
N ALA A 440 -11.06 -1.43 -15.51
CA ALA A 440 -10.96 -0.02 -15.15
C ALA A 440 -10.10 0.78 -16.11
N CYS A 441 -10.33 2.09 -16.10
CA CYS A 441 -9.43 3.10 -16.65
C CYS A 441 -9.05 4.09 -15.56
N CYS A 442 -7.88 4.70 -15.69
CA CYS A 442 -7.49 5.84 -14.88
C CYS A 442 -7.75 7.12 -15.66
N MET A 443 -8.48 8.07 -15.07
CA MET A 443 -8.70 9.40 -15.63
C MET A 443 -7.96 10.43 -14.79
N ILE A 444 -7.24 11.33 -15.45
CA ILE A 444 -6.59 12.48 -14.81
C ILE A 444 -7.33 13.76 -15.18
N PHE A 445 -7.72 14.51 -14.17
CA PHE A 445 -8.35 15.82 -14.30
C PHE A 445 -7.43 16.91 -13.73
N ASP A 446 -7.33 18.02 -14.45
CA ASP A 446 -6.75 19.28 -13.99
C ASP A 446 -7.91 20.25 -13.71
N LEU A 447 -8.05 20.62 -12.45
CA LEU A 447 -9.19 21.45 -12.03
C LEU A 447 -8.97 22.95 -12.24
N SER A 448 -7.77 23.36 -12.68
CA SER A 448 -7.41 24.77 -12.80
C SER A 448 -8.17 25.53 -13.90
N GLN A 449 -8.74 24.81 -14.86
CA GLN A 449 -9.43 25.43 -16.00
C GLN A 449 -10.44 24.50 -16.68
N LYS A 450 -11.36 25.09 -17.42
CA LYS A 450 -12.32 24.36 -18.25
C LYS A 450 -11.64 23.63 -19.39
N HIS A 451 -12.19 22.50 -19.83
CA HIS A 451 -11.62 21.68 -20.91
C HIS A 451 -11.45 22.46 -22.23
N GLU A 452 -12.44 23.26 -22.62
CA GLU A 452 -12.42 24.06 -23.84
C GLU A 452 -11.31 25.13 -23.89
N LYS A 453 -10.82 25.54 -22.68
CA LYS A 453 -9.73 26.51 -22.54
C LYS A 453 -8.35 25.87 -22.46
N ALA A 454 -8.27 24.55 -22.35
CA ALA A 454 -7.01 23.85 -22.34
C ALA A 454 -6.36 23.93 -23.73
N ASN A 455 -5.11 24.44 -23.77
CA ASN A 455 -4.35 24.55 -25.03
C ASN A 455 -3.76 23.20 -25.49
N ARG A 456 -4.27 22.10 -24.95
CA ARG A 456 -3.77 20.74 -25.23
C ARG A 456 -4.93 19.76 -25.34
N GLU A 457 -4.73 18.76 -26.19
CA GLU A 457 -5.65 17.66 -26.35
C GLU A 457 -5.55 16.69 -25.18
N THR A 458 -6.58 15.89 -24.91
CA THR A 458 -6.51 14.80 -23.92
C THR A 458 -5.51 13.75 -24.40
N PHE A 459 -4.65 13.29 -23.49
CA PHE A 459 -3.75 12.17 -23.74
C PHE A 459 -4.47 10.85 -23.46
N PHE A 460 -4.33 9.88 -24.36
CA PHE A 460 -4.86 8.53 -24.20
C PHE A 460 -3.73 7.51 -24.23
N GLY A 461 -3.61 6.70 -23.16
CA GLY A 461 -2.66 5.62 -23.07
C GLY A 461 -3.34 4.26 -23.09
N TYR A 462 -2.90 3.35 -23.98
CA TYR A 462 -3.33 1.96 -24.02
C TYR A 462 -2.39 1.11 -23.18
N PHE A 463 -2.56 1.14 -21.87
CA PHE A 463 -1.65 0.61 -20.89
C PHE A 463 -2.15 -0.75 -20.33
N LYS A 464 -2.37 -1.69 -21.25
CA LYS A 464 -2.96 -3.01 -20.94
C LYS A 464 -1.96 -4.04 -20.41
N ASP A 465 -0.68 -3.89 -20.70
CA ASP A 465 0.38 -4.83 -20.30
C ASP A 465 1.30 -4.18 -19.24
N ASP A 466 0.99 -4.41 -17.98
CA ASP A 466 1.76 -3.95 -16.82
C ASP A 466 2.81 -4.95 -16.35
N LYS A 467 3.09 -5.99 -17.13
CA LYS A 467 4.07 -7.05 -16.79
C LYS A 467 3.74 -7.82 -15.50
N PHE A 468 2.47 -7.82 -15.09
CA PHE A 468 1.96 -8.69 -14.04
C PHE A 468 1.12 -9.80 -14.64
N ILE A 469 1.47 -11.04 -14.36
CA ILE A 469 0.76 -12.23 -14.86
C ILE A 469 -0.04 -12.91 -13.78
N LYS A 470 -1.18 -13.47 -14.16
CA LYS A 470 -2.05 -14.24 -13.28
C LYS A 470 -1.44 -15.57 -12.91
N ARG A 471 -1.34 -15.87 -11.62
CA ARG A 471 -0.89 -17.15 -11.08
C ARG A 471 -1.94 -17.71 -10.14
N LYS A 472 -2.26 -19.00 -10.31
CA LYS A 472 -3.24 -19.68 -9.45
C LYS A 472 -2.77 -19.64 -7.99
N GLY A 473 -3.64 -19.15 -7.10
CA GLY A 473 -3.35 -19.05 -5.67
C GLY A 473 -2.43 -17.89 -5.26
N LEU A 474 -1.85 -17.13 -6.21
CA LEU A 474 -0.92 -16.02 -5.93
C LEU A 474 -1.46 -14.66 -6.41
N GLY A 475 -2.60 -14.65 -7.10
CA GLY A 475 -3.08 -13.42 -7.72
C GLY A 475 -2.26 -13.03 -8.96
N ARG A 476 -2.06 -11.73 -9.16
CA ARG A 476 -1.17 -11.22 -10.22
C ARG A 476 0.24 -11.05 -9.64
N VAL A 477 1.21 -11.64 -10.31
CA VAL A 477 2.61 -11.66 -9.89
C VAL A 477 3.43 -10.92 -10.92
N GLU A 478 4.31 -10.06 -10.43
CA GLU A 478 5.26 -9.30 -11.24
C GLU A 478 6.18 -10.24 -12.03
N GLN A 479 6.45 -9.88 -13.27
CA GLN A 479 7.45 -10.55 -14.10
C GLN A 479 8.81 -9.89 -13.92
N THR A 480 9.84 -10.71 -13.78
CA THR A 480 11.23 -10.29 -13.68
C THR A 480 12.07 -10.97 -14.74
N ASP A 481 13.21 -10.39 -15.08
CA ASP A 481 14.21 -11.04 -15.93
C ASP A 481 14.93 -12.19 -15.19
N SER A 482 15.89 -12.82 -15.85
CA SER A 482 16.69 -13.92 -15.28
C SER A 482 17.61 -13.47 -14.14
N GLN A 483 17.82 -12.17 -13.96
CA GLN A 483 18.62 -11.56 -12.90
C GLN A 483 17.77 -11.03 -11.75
N GLY A 484 16.43 -11.12 -11.88
CA GLY A 484 15.48 -10.64 -10.87
C GLY A 484 15.10 -9.16 -11.01
N ASN A 485 15.50 -8.48 -12.10
CA ASN A 485 15.10 -7.09 -12.32
C ASN A 485 13.63 -7.00 -12.75
N SER A 486 12.95 -6.01 -12.24
CA SER A 486 11.53 -5.74 -12.50
C SER A 486 11.29 -5.29 -13.95
N PHE A 487 10.38 -5.96 -14.64
CA PHE A 487 9.87 -5.44 -15.93
C PHE A 487 8.87 -4.31 -15.72
N TRP A 488 8.22 -4.25 -14.56
CA TRP A 488 7.29 -3.17 -14.24
C TRP A 488 7.97 -1.82 -14.20
N ALA A 489 9.12 -1.70 -13.55
CA ALA A 489 9.84 -0.43 -13.43
C ALA A 489 10.12 0.21 -14.80
N GLN A 490 10.54 -0.59 -15.79
CA GLN A 490 10.76 -0.14 -17.17
C GLN A 490 9.45 0.24 -17.87
N THR A 491 8.40 -0.53 -17.63
CA THR A 491 7.07 -0.30 -18.22
C THR A 491 6.45 0.97 -17.66
N GLU A 492 6.51 1.19 -16.37
CA GLU A 492 6.03 2.40 -15.70
C GLU A 492 6.76 3.65 -16.21
N GLU A 493 8.09 3.60 -16.28
CA GLU A 493 8.87 4.71 -16.83
C GLU A 493 8.48 5.02 -18.28
N GLN A 494 8.26 4.00 -19.11
CA GLN A 494 7.77 4.16 -20.47
C GLN A 494 6.40 4.85 -20.49
N TRP A 495 5.44 4.41 -19.66
CA TRP A 495 4.10 4.99 -19.60
C TRP A 495 4.13 6.44 -19.14
N LEU A 496 4.90 6.74 -18.09
CA LEU A 496 5.09 8.10 -17.61
C LEU A 496 5.76 9.01 -18.64
N ASN A 497 6.75 8.50 -19.37
CA ASN A 497 7.44 9.24 -20.42
C ASN A 497 6.50 9.56 -21.60
N LEU A 498 5.70 8.60 -22.05
CA LEU A 498 4.69 8.80 -23.10
C LEU A 498 3.68 9.90 -22.69
N TYR A 499 3.18 9.83 -21.47
CA TYR A 499 2.22 10.80 -20.93
C TYR A 499 2.83 12.20 -20.76
N ARG A 500 3.97 12.31 -20.08
CA ARG A 500 4.61 13.61 -19.80
C ARG A 500 5.01 14.34 -21.08
N ASN A 501 5.47 13.61 -22.08
CA ASN A 501 5.87 14.16 -23.36
C ASN A 501 4.76 14.16 -24.42
N ARG A 502 3.54 13.74 -24.08
CA ARG A 502 2.38 13.68 -24.98
C ARG A 502 2.67 12.97 -26.30
N LYS A 503 3.47 11.89 -26.27
CA LYS A 503 3.89 11.17 -27.47
C LYS A 503 2.77 10.32 -28.02
N THR A 504 2.50 10.44 -29.32
CA THR A 504 1.66 9.50 -30.07
C THR A 504 2.53 8.35 -30.56
N VAL A 505 2.16 7.12 -30.19
CA VAL A 505 2.83 5.88 -30.59
C VAL A 505 1.77 4.85 -30.94
N ALA A 506 1.80 4.35 -32.19
CA ALA A 506 0.86 3.31 -32.63
C ALA A 506 0.83 2.13 -31.67
N GLY A 507 -0.37 1.69 -31.31
CA GLY A 507 -0.58 0.61 -30.34
C GLY A 507 -0.31 0.93 -28.88
N LEU A 508 0.08 2.17 -28.50
CA LEU A 508 0.38 2.54 -27.12
C LEU A 508 -0.27 3.85 -26.67
N SER A 509 -0.25 4.90 -27.49
CA SER A 509 -0.73 6.20 -27.04
C SER A 509 -1.10 7.13 -28.18
N VAL A 510 -2.02 8.06 -27.90
CA VAL A 510 -2.49 9.09 -28.84
C VAL A 510 -2.96 10.33 -28.06
N THR A 511 -2.96 11.49 -28.70
CA THR A 511 -3.66 12.68 -28.20
C THR A 511 -4.87 12.97 -29.10
N HIS A 512 -5.99 13.37 -28.50
CA HIS A 512 -7.21 13.67 -29.22
C HIS A 512 -8.09 14.69 -28.49
N LYS A 513 -8.82 15.50 -29.23
CA LYS A 513 -9.82 16.40 -28.68
C LYS A 513 -11.10 15.61 -28.42
N VAL A 514 -11.67 15.77 -27.25
CA VAL A 514 -12.90 15.05 -26.86
C VAL A 514 -13.98 15.98 -26.36
N THR A 515 -15.21 15.53 -26.52
CA THR A 515 -16.42 16.11 -25.94
C THR A 515 -17.09 15.13 -24.96
N TYR A 516 -18.15 15.55 -24.31
CA TYR A 516 -18.93 14.67 -23.44
C TYR A 516 -19.72 13.57 -24.19
N ASN A 517 -19.85 13.67 -25.52
CA ASN A 517 -20.50 12.66 -26.36
C ASN A 517 -19.55 11.55 -26.81
N ASP A 518 -18.27 11.79 -26.71
CA ASP A 518 -17.24 10.89 -27.21
C ASP A 518 -16.88 9.81 -26.17
N GLU A 519 -16.31 8.73 -26.63
CA GLU A 519 -15.67 7.74 -25.77
C GLU A 519 -14.35 8.32 -25.22
N TRP A 520 -14.08 8.08 -23.93
CA TRP A 520 -12.87 8.56 -23.28
C TRP A 520 -11.87 7.43 -23.05
N LEU A 521 -11.52 6.71 -24.11
CA LEU A 521 -10.55 5.61 -24.08
C LEU A 521 -9.59 5.64 -25.26
N ALA A 522 -8.40 5.10 -25.06
CA ALA A 522 -7.37 5.00 -26.09
C ALA A 522 -7.85 4.21 -27.32
N GLU A 523 -8.64 3.16 -27.07
CA GLU A 523 -9.16 2.25 -28.09
C GLU A 523 -10.00 2.95 -29.18
N ALA A 524 -10.58 4.10 -28.87
CA ALA A 524 -11.40 4.87 -29.82
C ALA A 524 -10.55 5.68 -30.84
N TYR A 525 -9.30 5.98 -30.51
CA TYR A 525 -8.48 6.94 -31.27
C TYR A 525 -7.12 6.41 -31.69
N MET A 526 -6.66 5.34 -31.08
CA MET A 526 -5.33 4.81 -31.27
C MET A 526 -5.22 4.07 -32.60
N GLU A 527 -4.14 4.32 -33.35
CA GLU A 527 -3.79 3.51 -34.51
C GLU A 527 -3.30 2.13 -34.07
N THR A 528 -3.73 1.09 -34.78
CA THR A 528 -3.26 -0.28 -34.53
C THR A 528 -1.82 -0.45 -35.00
N ASP A 529 -0.96 -0.98 -34.15
CA ASP A 529 0.41 -1.33 -34.54
C ASP A 529 0.43 -2.67 -35.26
N TYR A 530 0.38 -2.61 -36.58
CA TYR A 530 0.45 -3.80 -37.42
C TYR A 530 1.86 -4.39 -37.52
N SER A 531 2.91 -3.67 -37.12
CA SER A 531 4.31 -4.14 -37.24
C SER A 531 4.61 -5.36 -36.35
N LYS A 532 3.82 -5.55 -35.30
CA LYS A 532 3.93 -6.67 -34.36
C LYS A 532 3.11 -7.90 -34.76
N LEU A 533 2.25 -7.78 -35.78
CA LEU A 533 1.43 -8.89 -36.23
C LEU A 533 2.25 -9.80 -37.17
N ASN A 534 2.14 -11.08 -36.94
CA ASN A 534 2.73 -12.11 -37.79
C ASN A 534 1.64 -13.09 -38.28
N GLU A 535 2.00 -13.96 -39.21
CA GLU A 535 1.07 -14.91 -39.82
C GLU A 535 0.29 -15.75 -38.79
N LYS A 536 0.96 -16.16 -37.69
CA LYS A 536 0.31 -16.92 -36.60
C LYS A 536 -0.78 -16.12 -35.87
N ASN A 537 -0.63 -14.81 -35.75
CA ASN A 537 -1.66 -13.94 -35.14
C ASN A 537 -2.91 -13.91 -36.02
N PHE A 538 -2.75 -13.81 -37.34
CA PHE A 538 -3.87 -13.85 -38.28
C PHE A 538 -4.55 -15.23 -38.30
N GLU A 539 -3.77 -16.30 -38.34
CA GLU A 539 -4.31 -17.66 -38.23
C GLU A 539 -5.11 -17.88 -36.94
N GLN A 540 -4.59 -17.41 -35.80
CA GLN A 540 -5.28 -17.51 -34.53
C GLN A 540 -6.59 -16.72 -34.54
N THR A 541 -6.57 -15.49 -35.07
CA THR A 541 -7.78 -14.67 -35.19
C THR A 541 -8.85 -15.36 -36.06
N ILE A 542 -8.43 -15.97 -37.15
CA ILE A 542 -9.34 -16.72 -38.02
C ILE A 542 -9.94 -17.91 -37.28
N ARG A 543 -9.13 -18.66 -36.54
CA ARG A 543 -9.59 -19.83 -35.76
C ARG A 543 -10.57 -19.39 -34.67
N ASP A 544 -10.28 -18.29 -33.95
CA ASP A 544 -11.15 -17.76 -32.91
C ASP A 544 -12.49 -17.26 -33.48
N TYR A 545 -12.46 -16.64 -34.66
CA TYR A 545 -13.65 -16.21 -35.37
C TYR A 545 -14.51 -17.38 -35.82
N TYR A 546 -13.93 -18.45 -36.39
CA TYR A 546 -14.67 -19.65 -36.72
C TYR A 546 -15.25 -20.35 -35.48
N ALA A 547 -14.49 -20.41 -34.39
CA ALA A 547 -14.99 -20.92 -33.12
C ALA A 547 -16.17 -20.11 -32.57
N TYR A 548 -16.13 -18.80 -32.73
CA TYR A 548 -17.24 -17.89 -32.39
C TYR A 548 -18.48 -18.17 -33.27
N LEU A 549 -18.33 -18.26 -34.58
CA LEU A 549 -19.42 -18.58 -35.51
C LEU A 549 -20.10 -19.92 -35.17
N ILE A 550 -19.30 -20.95 -34.94
CA ILE A 550 -19.80 -22.30 -34.58
C ILE A 550 -20.58 -22.22 -33.25
N ARG A 551 -20.04 -21.56 -32.25
CA ARG A 551 -20.73 -21.43 -30.93
C ARG A 551 -22.06 -20.66 -30.99
N ASN A 552 -22.19 -19.76 -31.95
CA ASN A 552 -23.40 -18.95 -32.12
C ASN A 552 -24.35 -19.55 -33.20
N GLY A 553 -24.07 -20.75 -33.71
CA GLY A 553 -24.94 -21.44 -34.67
C GLY A 553 -25.00 -20.76 -36.04
N VAL A 554 -23.99 -19.99 -36.41
CA VAL A 554 -23.91 -19.34 -37.73
C VAL A 554 -23.39 -20.41 -38.71
N ASP A 555 -24.13 -20.65 -39.79
CA ASP A 555 -23.73 -21.57 -40.83
C ASP A 555 -22.47 -21.07 -41.54
N THR A 556 -21.38 -21.81 -41.42
CA THR A 556 -20.07 -21.45 -41.97
C THR A 556 -19.86 -21.97 -43.41
N ASN A 557 -20.91 -22.54 -44.01
CA ASN A 557 -20.88 -23.12 -45.37
C ASN A 557 -21.49 -22.16 -46.44
N ALA A 558 -21.65 -20.86 -46.13
CA ALA A 558 -22.15 -19.87 -47.05
C ALA A 558 -21.01 -19.13 -47.81
#